data_361960267fef48e2fd443033dda434f5
#
_entry.id   361960267fef48e2fd443033dda434f5
#
_cell.length_a   1.000
_cell.length_b   1.000
_cell.length_c   1.000
_cell.angle_alpha   90.00
_cell.angle_beta   90.00
_cell.angle_gamma   90.00
#
_symmetry.space_group_name_H-M   'P 1'
#
loop_
_entity.id
_entity.type
_entity.pdbx_description
1 polymer ?
#
loop_
_entity_poly.entity_id
_entity_poly.type
_entity_poly.pdbx_seq_one_letter_code
_entity_poly.pdbx_strand_id
1 'polypeptide(L)'
;MAFINSHRNIPKYICFVCSEEFLDYEEFKKHIINTHDLGRDFVLCPLKRCGCPVRDIRSHFKAKHPQETLPKCEQYKAIVWRDICKKTNKIKVKRKFKEGHFVSKKNNNDKLFYRSGLELQFYIVLEKMKDVLKYKPEPFKIEYFFEGFTHNYIPDILVEYINGKKELWEIKPKHQTTLPKNQAKWTYANNYCKSRNIEFMVYTEQGLKELQRKFK
;
A
#
# COMPACT_ATOMS: atom_id res chain seq x y z
N MET A 1 49.98 -35.09 -9.51
CA MET A 1 49.06 -34.03 -9.96
C MET A 1 47.90 -33.98 -8.97
N ALA A 2 47.88 -32.98 -8.09
CA ALA A 2 46.80 -32.82 -7.11
C ALA A 2 45.66 -32.03 -7.77
N PHE A 3 44.50 -32.66 -7.90
CA PHE A 3 43.28 -31.97 -8.32
C PHE A 3 42.85 -31.04 -7.19
N ILE A 4 43.09 -29.76 -7.34
CA ILE A 4 42.53 -28.72 -6.47
C ILE A 4 41.05 -28.63 -6.84
N ASN A 5 40.20 -29.31 -6.08
CA ASN A 5 38.75 -29.08 -6.09
C ASN A 5 38.47 -27.68 -5.52
N SER A 6 38.54 -26.68 -6.36
CA SER A 6 38.03 -25.36 -6.04
C SER A 6 36.49 -25.41 -6.06
N HIS A 7 35.89 -25.91 -4.97
CA HIS A 7 34.51 -25.61 -4.67
C HIS A 7 34.44 -24.10 -4.44
N ARG A 8 34.21 -23.32 -5.51
CA ARG A 8 33.76 -21.93 -5.39
C ARG A 8 32.50 -21.98 -4.56
N ASN A 9 32.57 -21.44 -3.34
CA ASN A 9 31.36 -21.18 -2.52
C ASN A 9 30.43 -20.29 -3.31
N ILE A 10 29.50 -20.90 -4.04
CA ILE A 10 28.48 -20.16 -4.77
C ILE A 10 27.52 -19.64 -3.69
N PRO A 11 27.34 -18.32 -3.57
CA PRO A 11 26.41 -17.78 -2.59
C PRO A 11 25.03 -18.38 -2.82
N LYS A 12 24.38 -18.77 -1.74
CA LYS A 12 23.04 -19.36 -1.81
C LYS A 12 21.95 -18.31 -1.99
N TYR A 13 22.18 -17.12 -1.46
CA TYR A 13 21.22 -16.04 -1.41
C TYR A 13 21.88 -14.71 -1.76
N ILE A 14 21.27 -13.92 -2.61
CA ILE A 14 21.76 -12.60 -3.02
C ILE A 14 20.68 -11.59 -2.69
N CYS A 15 21.04 -10.53 -1.97
CA CYS A 15 20.13 -9.44 -1.69
C CYS A 15 19.84 -8.65 -2.97
N PHE A 16 18.61 -8.61 -3.40
CA PHE A 16 18.21 -7.93 -4.62
C PHE A 16 18.24 -6.39 -4.48
N VAL A 17 18.31 -5.85 -3.26
CA VAL A 17 18.36 -4.41 -2.99
C VAL A 17 19.80 -3.88 -3.03
N CYS A 18 20.74 -4.58 -2.34
CA CYS A 18 22.14 -4.13 -2.21
C CYS A 18 23.15 -5.08 -2.86
N SER A 19 22.71 -6.20 -3.44
CA SER A 19 23.54 -7.23 -4.08
C SER A 19 24.50 -7.95 -3.13
N GLU A 20 24.34 -7.80 -1.82
CA GLU A 20 25.13 -8.53 -0.83
C GLU A 20 24.83 -10.03 -0.86
N GLU A 21 25.87 -10.86 -0.71
CA GLU A 21 25.79 -12.29 -0.89
C GLU A 21 25.90 -13.04 0.44
N PHE A 22 25.07 -14.06 0.63
CA PHE A 22 24.98 -14.84 1.86
C PHE A 22 25.04 -16.32 1.55
N LEU A 23 25.77 -17.06 2.38
CA LEU A 23 25.82 -18.52 2.32
C LEU A 23 24.71 -19.15 3.16
N ASP A 24 24.30 -18.46 4.21
CA ASP A 24 23.28 -18.89 5.17
C ASP A 24 21.97 -18.12 5.00
N TYR A 25 20.85 -18.84 5.07
CA TYR A 25 19.53 -18.27 4.91
C TYR A 25 19.12 -17.37 6.09
N GLU A 26 19.54 -17.71 7.32
CA GLU A 26 19.19 -16.94 8.50
C GLU A 26 19.96 -15.60 8.54
N GLU A 27 21.21 -15.59 8.09
CA GLU A 27 21.99 -14.35 7.91
C GLU A 27 21.38 -13.46 6.84
N PHE A 28 21.06 -14.02 5.68
CA PHE A 28 20.36 -13.32 4.61
C PHE A 28 19.05 -12.72 5.09
N LYS A 29 18.24 -13.48 5.84
CA LYS A 29 16.98 -13.02 6.38
C LYS A 29 17.14 -11.89 7.41
N LYS A 30 18.14 -12.00 8.30
CA LYS A 30 18.48 -10.92 9.24
C LYS A 30 18.89 -9.65 8.51
N HIS A 31 19.68 -9.78 7.46
CA HIS A 31 20.08 -8.67 6.61
C HIS A 31 18.86 -7.97 6.00
N ILE A 32 17.97 -8.70 5.33
CA ILE A 32 16.76 -8.13 4.72
C ILE A 32 15.90 -7.37 5.75
N ILE A 33 15.71 -7.95 6.94
CA ILE A 33 14.86 -7.36 7.99
C ILE A 33 15.51 -6.12 8.62
N ASN A 34 16.82 -6.18 8.88
CA ASN A 34 17.50 -5.14 9.66
C ASN A 34 18.01 -3.98 8.80
N THR A 35 18.35 -4.24 7.54
CA THR A 35 19.01 -3.25 6.66
C THR A 35 18.02 -2.55 5.73
N HIS A 36 16.98 -3.24 5.26
CA HIS A 36 16.12 -2.71 4.18
C HIS A 36 14.70 -2.34 4.61
N ASP A 37 14.32 -2.54 5.88
CA ASP A 37 12.98 -2.22 6.44
C ASP A 37 11.82 -2.48 5.46
N LEU A 38 11.91 -3.61 4.76
CA LEU A 38 10.91 -4.00 3.76
C LEU A 38 9.64 -4.42 4.48
N GLY A 39 8.81 -3.53 4.88
CA GLY A 39 7.51 -3.67 5.55
C GLY A 39 6.94 -5.09 5.77
N ARG A 40 5.93 -5.22 6.62
CA ARG A 40 5.45 -6.49 7.20
C ARG A 40 4.71 -7.44 6.27
N ASP A 41 4.50 -7.08 4.99
CA ASP A 41 3.57 -7.78 4.10
C ASP A 41 4.23 -8.55 2.96
N PHE A 42 5.44 -9.02 3.14
CA PHE A 42 6.13 -9.79 2.12
C PHE A 42 6.60 -11.15 2.63
N VAL A 43 6.86 -12.05 1.71
CA VAL A 43 7.53 -13.34 1.90
C VAL A 43 8.77 -13.38 1.02
N LEU A 44 9.83 -14.01 1.50
CA LEU A 44 11.02 -14.24 0.68
C LEU A 44 10.78 -15.40 -0.29
N CYS A 45 11.22 -15.25 -1.54
CA CYS A 45 11.21 -16.36 -2.48
C CYS A 45 12.06 -17.51 -1.95
N PRO A 46 11.51 -18.74 -1.83
CA PRO A 46 12.23 -19.87 -1.24
C PRO A 46 13.27 -20.50 -2.18
N LEU A 47 13.31 -20.08 -3.45
CA LEU A 47 14.29 -20.62 -4.40
C LEU A 47 15.67 -20.04 -4.14
N LYS A 48 16.66 -20.95 -4.10
CA LYS A 48 18.07 -20.58 -4.06
C LYS A 48 18.41 -19.62 -5.21
N ARG A 49 19.20 -18.59 -4.93
CA ARG A 49 19.60 -17.53 -5.87
C ARG A 49 18.49 -16.54 -6.29
N CYS A 50 17.28 -16.65 -5.78
CA CYS A 50 16.28 -15.61 -5.98
C CYS A 50 16.17 -14.73 -4.75
N GLY A 51 15.71 -15.27 -3.60
CA GLY A 51 15.59 -14.56 -2.33
C GLY A 51 14.76 -13.27 -2.36
N CYS A 52 14.13 -12.93 -3.50
CA CYS A 52 13.38 -11.69 -3.65
C CYS A 52 12.24 -11.63 -2.65
N PRO A 53 12.10 -10.54 -1.88
CA PRO A 53 10.90 -10.29 -1.09
C PRO A 53 9.75 -9.92 -2.01
N VAL A 54 8.64 -10.61 -1.87
CA VAL A 54 7.47 -10.48 -2.71
C VAL A 54 6.20 -10.48 -1.88
N ARG A 55 5.19 -9.73 -2.30
CA ARG A 55 3.88 -9.74 -1.65
C ARG A 55 3.04 -10.94 -2.07
N ASP A 56 3.10 -11.27 -3.34
CA ASP A 56 2.41 -12.43 -3.90
C ASP A 56 3.41 -13.41 -4.50
N ILE A 57 3.71 -14.45 -3.71
CA ILE A 57 4.66 -15.48 -4.10
C ILE A 57 4.18 -16.30 -5.31
N ARG A 58 2.86 -16.49 -5.49
CA ARG A 58 2.33 -17.26 -6.61
C ARG A 58 2.52 -16.53 -7.93
N SER A 59 2.19 -15.25 -7.96
CA SER A 59 2.44 -14.40 -9.14
C SER A 59 3.92 -14.28 -9.45
N HIS A 60 4.76 -14.16 -8.43
CA HIS A 60 6.21 -14.15 -8.58
C HIS A 60 6.74 -15.44 -9.20
N PHE A 61 6.33 -16.61 -8.69
CA PHE A 61 6.74 -17.90 -9.25
C PHE A 61 6.31 -18.06 -10.71
N LYS A 62 5.05 -17.74 -11.01
CA LYS A 62 4.54 -17.81 -12.39
C LYS A 62 5.34 -16.92 -13.36
N ALA A 63 5.76 -15.73 -12.91
CA ALA A 63 6.46 -14.76 -13.75
C ALA A 63 7.98 -14.99 -13.84
N LYS A 64 8.62 -15.40 -12.73
CA LYS A 64 10.09 -15.48 -12.63
C LYS A 64 10.63 -16.89 -12.57
N HIS A 65 9.82 -17.86 -12.19
CA HIS A 65 10.21 -19.26 -12.01
C HIS A 65 9.19 -20.23 -12.63
N PRO A 66 8.80 -20.06 -13.93
CA PRO A 66 7.71 -20.82 -14.54
C PRO A 66 7.99 -22.32 -14.64
N GLN A 67 9.27 -22.73 -14.56
CA GLN A 67 9.68 -24.13 -14.60
C GLN A 67 9.82 -24.77 -13.21
N GLU A 68 9.64 -23.99 -12.16
CA GLU A 68 9.83 -24.43 -10.79
C GLU A 68 8.50 -24.63 -10.07
N THR A 69 8.46 -25.67 -9.22
CA THR A 69 7.28 -25.93 -8.40
C THR A 69 7.34 -25.09 -7.13
N LEU A 70 6.29 -24.33 -6.86
CA LEU A 70 6.18 -23.55 -5.63
C LEU A 70 6.14 -24.51 -4.41
N PRO A 71 7.07 -24.40 -3.44
CA PRO A 71 7.05 -25.21 -2.23
C PRO A 71 5.76 -25.03 -1.43
N LYS A 72 5.40 -26.01 -0.58
CA LYS A 72 4.24 -25.90 0.29
C LYS A 72 4.31 -24.66 1.18
N CYS A 73 3.17 -23.99 1.36
CA CYS A 73 3.04 -22.69 2.02
C CYS A 73 3.68 -22.60 3.42
N GLU A 74 3.70 -23.71 4.16
CA GLU A 74 4.24 -23.78 5.52
C GLU A 74 5.77 -23.61 5.57
N GLN A 75 6.46 -23.88 4.47
CA GLN A 75 7.94 -23.83 4.41
C GLN A 75 8.49 -22.40 4.31
N TYR A 76 7.73 -21.44 3.76
CA TYR A 76 8.20 -20.07 3.57
C TYR A 76 7.36 -18.99 4.28
N LYS A 77 6.05 -19.15 4.42
CA LYS A 77 5.22 -18.17 5.15
C LYS A 77 5.52 -18.11 6.65
N ALA A 78 5.82 -19.25 7.25
CA ALA A 78 6.03 -19.35 8.68
C ALA A 78 7.34 -18.72 9.17
N ILE A 79 8.35 -18.57 8.30
CA ILE A 79 9.69 -18.14 8.68
C ILE A 79 9.73 -16.61 8.89
N VAL A 80 9.28 -15.84 7.92
CA VAL A 80 9.32 -14.36 8.01
C VAL A 80 8.34 -13.84 9.06
N TRP A 81 7.13 -14.40 9.10
CA TRP A 81 6.07 -13.92 9.98
C TRP A 81 6.30 -14.22 11.46
N ARG A 82 6.81 -15.41 11.79
CA ARG A 82 7.09 -15.80 13.19
C ARG A 82 8.18 -14.96 13.84
N ASP A 83 9.22 -14.61 13.13
CA ASP A 83 10.37 -13.91 13.69
C ASP A 83 10.13 -12.41 13.84
N ILE A 84 9.36 -11.82 12.93
CA ILE A 84 8.87 -10.44 13.07
C ILE A 84 7.91 -10.34 14.28
N CYS A 85 7.00 -11.29 14.46
CA CYS A 85 6.09 -11.30 15.58
C CYS A 85 6.77 -11.57 16.95
N LYS A 86 7.83 -12.39 16.98
CA LYS A 86 8.60 -12.63 18.21
C LYS A 86 9.40 -11.41 18.67
N LYS A 87 9.99 -10.64 17.75
CA LYS A 87 10.75 -9.43 18.09
C LYS A 87 9.87 -8.25 18.53
N THR A 88 8.62 -8.19 18.11
CA THR A 88 7.79 -7.01 18.37
C THR A 88 6.94 -7.12 19.62
N ASN A 89 6.83 -8.28 20.29
CA ASN A 89 5.96 -8.52 21.47
C ASN A 89 4.64 -7.69 21.47
N LYS A 90 4.28 -7.18 20.31
CA LYS A 90 3.07 -6.38 20.12
C LYS A 90 1.92 -7.35 19.91
N ILE A 91 1.19 -7.58 21.01
CA ILE A 91 -0.18 -8.06 20.99
C ILE A 91 -0.83 -7.55 19.70
N LYS A 92 -1.33 -8.48 18.86
CA LYS A 92 -2.22 -8.14 17.75
C LYS A 92 -3.41 -7.38 18.32
N VAL A 93 -3.30 -6.09 18.47
CA VAL A 93 -4.49 -5.26 18.51
C VAL A 93 -5.09 -5.46 17.11
N LYS A 94 -6.13 -6.30 17.03
CA LYS A 94 -7.04 -6.29 15.89
C LYS A 94 -7.52 -4.85 15.79
N ARG A 95 -6.85 -4.02 14.98
CA ARG A 95 -7.41 -2.75 14.57
C ARG A 95 -8.66 -3.13 13.79
N LYS A 96 -9.80 -3.16 14.46
CA LYS A 96 -11.09 -3.14 13.80
C LYS A 96 -11.16 -1.79 13.09
N PHE A 97 -10.67 -1.75 11.86
CA PHE A 97 -11.11 -0.71 10.94
C PHE A 97 -12.62 -0.85 10.89
N LYS A 98 -13.33 0.18 11.30
CA LYS A 98 -14.78 0.21 11.17
C LYS A 98 -15.07 0.47 9.71
N GLU A 99 -15.12 -0.56 8.92
CA GLU A 99 -15.65 -0.54 7.56
C GLU A 99 -17.16 -0.76 7.58
N GLY A 100 -17.84 -0.29 6.57
CA GLY A 100 -19.28 -0.45 6.47
C GLY A 100 -19.87 0.29 5.28
N HIS A 101 -21.17 0.47 5.32
CA HIS A 101 -21.92 1.17 4.29
C HIS A 101 -22.60 2.41 4.87
N PHE A 102 -22.60 3.47 4.09
CA PHE A 102 -23.25 4.74 4.38
C PHE A 102 -24.28 5.03 3.28
N VAL A 103 -25.50 5.40 3.66
CA VAL A 103 -26.54 5.78 2.69
C VAL A 103 -26.44 7.27 2.42
N SER A 104 -26.11 7.64 1.18
CA SER A 104 -25.93 9.03 0.77
C SER A 104 -27.18 9.60 0.12
N LYS A 105 -27.76 10.64 0.70
CA LYS A 105 -28.90 11.37 0.11
C LYS A 105 -28.51 12.11 -1.17
N LYS A 106 -27.28 12.62 -1.23
CA LYS A 106 -26.75 13.32 -2.41
C LYS A 106 -26.50 12.39 -3.61
N ASN A 107 -26.42 11.08 -3.36
CA ASN A 107 -26.27 10.05 -4.38
C ASN A 107 -27.53 9.17 -4.47
N ASN A 108 -28.71 9.76 -4.48
CA ASN A 108 -30.00 9.07 -4.66
C ASN A 108 -30.26 7.91 -3.69
N ASN A 109 -29.76 8.02 -2.45
CA ASN A 109 -29.79 7.00 -1.40
C ASN A 109 -28.97 5.73 -1.72
N ASP A 110 -27.94 5.84 -2.56
CA ASP A 110 -27.00 4.76 -2.81
C ASP A 110 -26.22 4.38 -1.54
N LYS A 111 -25.91 3.09 -1.41
CA LYS A 111 -25.05 2.56 -0.36
C LYS A 111 -23.58 2.70 -0.76
N LEU A 112 -22.88 3.65 -0.16
CA LEU A 112 -21.48 3.90 -0.39
C LEU A 112 -20.64 3.11 0.63
N PHE A 113 -19.66 2.36 0.16
CA PHE A 113 -18.75 1.63 1.04
C PHE A 113 -17.67 2.57 1.59
N TYR A 114 -17.33 2.45 2.87
CA TYR A 114 -16.19 3.11 3.49
C TYR A 114 -15.27 2.09 4.17
N ARG A 115 -13.96 2.31 4.10
CA ARG A 115 -12.93 1.41 4.65
C ARG A 115 -12.40 1.86 6.01
N SER A 116 -12.74 3.08 6.42
CA SER A 116 -12.27 3.64 7.68
C SER A 116 -13.31 4.57 8.33
N GLY A 117 -13.23 4.70 9.65
CA GLY A 117 -14.06 5.66 10.36
C GLY A 117 -13.77 7.11 9.98
N LEU A 118 -12.56 7.41 9.46
CA LEU A 118 -12.22 8.74 8.98
C LEU A 118 -12.97 9.04 7.68
N GLU A 119 -12.98 8.12 6.71
CA GLU A 119 -13.77 8.25 5.48
C GLU A 119 -15.26 8.46 5.78
N LEU A 120 -15.84 7.68 6.70
CA LEU A 120 -17.23 7.86 7.13
C LEU A 120 -17.50 9.28 7.64
N GLN A 121 -16.60 9.86 8.41
CA GLN A 121 -16.77 11.22 8.91
C GLN A 121 -16.75 12.26 7.77
N PHE A 122 -15.95 12.04 6.74
CA PHE A 122 -15.97 12.89 5.54
C PHE A 122 -17.27 12.74 4.76
N TYR A 123 -17.85 11.54 4.61
CA TYR A 123 -19.16 11.37 3.99
C TYR A 123 -20.24 12.14 4.75
N ILE A 124 -20.25 12.08 6.10
CA ILE A 124 -21.19 12.83 6.94
C ILE A 124 -21.07 14.35 6.72
N VAL A 125 -19.84 14.85 6.56
CA VAL A 125 -19.60 16.28 6.29
C VAL A 125 -20.09 16.64 4.88
N LEU A 126 -19.78 15.85 3.87
CA LEU A 126 -20.22 16.06 2.49
C LEU A 126 -21.75 16.12 2.36
N GLU A 127 -22.49 15.32 3.13
CA GLU A 127 -23.96 15.40 3.17
C GLU A 127 -24.47 16.74 3.70
N LYS A 128 -23.74 17.39 4.61
CA LYS A 128 -24.11 18.69 5.20
C LYS A 128 -23.72 19.89 4.32
N MET A 129 -22.73 19.74 3.44
CA MET A 129 -22.25 20.81 2.57
C MET A 129 -23.29 21.13 1.49
N LYS A 130 -23.95 22.29 1.58
CA LYS A 130 -25.03 22.69 0.67
C LYS A 130 -24.57 22.89 -0.78
N ASP A 131 -23.31 23.26 -0.96
CA ASP A 131 -22.65 23.49 -2.25
C ASP A 131 -22.19 22.21 -2.96
N VAL A 132 -22.15 21.07 -2.27
CA VAL A 132 -21.85 19.76 -2.87
C VAL A 132 -23.10 19.20 -3.55
N LEU A 133 -22.97 18.92 -4.85
CA LEU A 133 -24.03 18.30 -5.65
C LEU A 133 -24.08 16.78 -5.40
N LYS A 134 -22.95 16.12 -5.59
CA LYS A 134 -22.78 14.67 -5.38
C LYS A 134 -21.31 14.33 -5.14
N TYR A 135 -21.03 13.10 -4.72
CA TYR A 135 -19.66 12.62 -4.58
C TYR A 135 -19.58 11.12 -4.84
N LYS A 136 -18.45 10.68 -5.40
CA LYS A 136 -18.20 9.28 -5.76
C LYS A 136 -16.97 8.73 -5.05
N PRO A 137 -17.11 7.73 -4.16
CA PRO A 137 -15.98 6.99 -3.62
C PRO A 137 -15.25 6.22 -4.71
N GLU A 138 -13.93 6.05 -4.55
CA GLU A 138 -13.08 5.25 -5.44
C GLU A 138 -13.37 5.50 -6.94
N PRO A 139 -13.30 6.76 -7.41
CA PRO A 139 -13.91 7.16 -8.70
C PRO A 139 -13.26 6.50 -9.91
N PHE A 140 -11.93 6.34 -9.90
CA PHE A 140 -11.13 5.79 -10.99
C PHE A 140 -9.73 5.41 -10.50
N LYS A 141 -8.96 4.74 -11.37
CA LYS A 141 -7.57 4.36 -11.13
C LYS A 141 -6.63 5.36 -11.80
N ILE A 142 -5.53 5.70 -11.11
CA ILE A 142 -4.42 6.51 -11.63
C ILE A 142 -3.17 5.64 -11.56
N GLU A 143 -2.48 5.49 -12.68
CA GLU A 143 -1.18 4.84 -12.69
C GLU A 143 -0.11 5.80 -12.16
N TYR A 144 0.83 5.29 -11.36
CA TYR A 144 1.97 6.03 -10.88
C TYR A 144 3.21 5.14 -10.81
N PHE A 145 4.37 5.75 -11.01
CA PHE A 145 5.66 5.07 -10.95
C PHE A 145 6.30 5.33 -9.59
N PHE A 146 6.77 4.26 -8.95
CA PHE A 146 7.46 4.34 -7.66
C PHE A 146 8.41 3.15 -7.48
N GLU A 147 9.64 3.41 -7.05
CA GLU A 147 10.67 2.37 -6.82
C GLU A 147 10.86 1.40 -8.00
N GLY A 148 10.92 1.94 -9.22
CA GLY A 148 11.17 1.13 -10.42
C GLY A 148 9.95 0.39 -10.98
N PHE A 149 8.75 0.56 -10.41
CA PHE A 149 7.54 -0.15 -10.81
C PHE A 149 6.36 0.78 -11.06
N THR A 150 5.51 0.36 -11.99
CA THR A 150 4.20 0.98 -12.20
C THR A 150 3.18 0.36 -11.25
N HIS A 151 2.44 1.21 -10.58
CA HIS A 151 1.40 0.86 -9.62
C HIS A 151 0.08 1.52 -9.97
N ASN A 152 -1.02 0.96 -9.48
CA ASN A 152 -2.33 1.57 -9.53
C ASN A 152 -2.66 2.23 -8.18
N TYR A 153 -3.19 3.44 -8.26
CA TYR A 153 -3.69 4.21 -7.14
C TYR A 153 -5.17 4.54 -7.37
N ILE A 154 -5.98 4.36 -6.37
CA ILE A 154 -7.40 4.72 -6.37
C ILE A 154 -7.56 5.82 -5.32
N PRO A 155 -7.90 7.06 -5.75
CA PRO A 155 -8.23 8.16 -4.83
C PRO A 155 -9.49 7.86 -4.02
N ASP A 156 -9.60 8.50 -2.85
CA ASP A 156 -10.69 8.15 -1.95
C ASP A 156 -12.06 8.69 -2.42
N ILE A 157 -12.17 9.96 -2.83
CA ILE A 157 -13.47 10.56 -3.19
C ILE A 157 -13.32 11.57 -4.33
N LEU A 158 -14.19 11.53 -5.32
CA LEU A 158 -14.42 12.64 -6.26
C LEU A 158 -15.67 13.41 -5.82
N VAL A 159 -15.52 14.70 -5.54
CA VAL A 159 -16.59 15.62 -5.14
C VAL A 159 -16.96 16.53 -6.30
N GLU A 160 -18.23 16.62 -6.62
CA GLU A 160 -18.79 17.54 -7.61
C GLU A 160 -19.64 18.58 -6.93
N TYR A 161 -19.37 19.86 -7.20
CA TYR A 161 -20.06 20.99 -6.63
C TYR A 161 -21.16 21.52 -7.58
N ILE A 162 -22.16 22.20 -7.03
CA ILE A 162 -23.28 22.78 -7.79
C ILE A 162 -22.79 23.78 -8.87
N ASN A 163 -21.71 24.50 -8.62
CA ASN A 163 -21.11 25.44 -9.56
C ASN A 163 -20.27 24.77 -10.67
N GLY A 164 -20.25 23.43 -10.75
CA GLY A 164 -19.48 22.66 -11.73
C GLY A 164 -18.03 22.40 -11.33
N LYS A 165 -17.54 22.99 -10.23
CA LYS A 165 -16.20 22.67 -9.69
C LYS A 165 -16.13 21.20 -9.32
N LYS A 166 -14.96 20.58 -9.51
CA LYS A 166 -14.67 19.20 -9.09
C LYS A 166 -13.41 19.15 -8.25
N GLU A 167 -13.46 18.39 -7.20
CA GLU A 167 -12.31 18.12 -6.34
C GLU A 167 -12.10 16.61 -6.17
N LEU A 168 -10.85 16.19 -6.24
CA LEU A 168 -10.44 14.82 -5.96
C LEU A 168 -9.80 14.80 -4.58
N TRP A 169 -10.46 14.14 -3.63
CA TRP A 169 -10.02 14.09 -2.25
C TRP A 169 -9.27 12.79 -1.95
N GLU A 170 -8.14 12.92 -1.30
CA GLU A 170 -7.41 11.85 -0.65
C GLU A 170 -7.47 12.04 0.86
N ILE A 171 -7.90 11.02 1.57
CA ILE A 171 -8.10 11.06 3.03
C ILE A 171 -7.01 10.22 3.69
N LYS A 172 -6.11 10.86 4.42
CA LYS A 172 -5.01 10.17 5.11
C LYS A 172 -4.80 10.69 6.52
N PRO A 173 -4.50 9.79 7.47
CA PRO A 173 -4.01 10.20 8.78
C PRO A 173 -2.74 11.05 8.65
N LYS A 174 -2.62 12.10 9.46
CA LYS A 174 -1.49 13.05 9.40
C LYS A 174 -0.12 12.37 9.36
N HIS A 175 0.08 11.31 10.17
CA HIS A 175 1.35 10.59 10.24
C HIS A 175 1.73 9.85 8.94
N GLN A 176 0.81 9.71 7.98
CA GLN A 176 1.04 9.06 6.69
C GLN A 176 1.29 10.06 5.55
N THR A 177 1.16 11.35 5.80
CA THR A 177 1.28 12.37 4.75
C THR A 177 2.72 12.55 4.25
N THR A 178 3.71 12.23 5.07
CA THR A 178 5.14 12.35 4.74
C THR A 178 5.75 11.09 4.11
N LEU A 179 4.97 10.02 3.98
CA LEU A 179 5.48 8.77 3.40
C LEU A 179 5.83 8.95 1.92
N PRO A 180 7.04 8.60 1.46
CA PRO A 180 7.49 8.79 0.08
C PRO A 180 6.52 8.20 -0.95
N LYS A 181 5.99 7.02 -0.68
CA LYS A 181 5.00 6.37 -1.54
C LYS A 181 3.71 7.18 -1.70
N ASN A 182 3.23 7.84 -0.64
CA ASN A 182 2.04 8.68 -0.71
C ASN A 182 2.33 9.98 -1.48
N GLN A 183 3.50 10.58 -1.27
CA GLN A 183 3.94 11.75 -2.02
C GLN A 183 4.03 11.46 -3.52
N ALA A 184 4.59 10.30 -3.91
CA ALA A 184 4.63 9.87 -5.30
C ALA A 184 3.21 9.76 -5.89
N LYS A 185 2.28 9.05 -5.23
CA LYS A 185 0.87 8.96 -5.68
C LYS A 185 0.25 10.32 -5.90
N TRP A 186 0.45 11.26 -4.98
CA TRP A 186 -0.17 12.58 -5.03
C TRP A 186 0.41 13.48 -6.11
N THR A 187 1.68 13.33 -6.43
CA THR A 187 2.29 13.99 -7.60
C THR A 187 1.58 13.58 -8.88
N TYR A 188 1.39 12.28 -9.09
CA TYR A 188 0.67 11.76 -10.27
C TYR A 188 -0.81 12.14 -10.26
N ALA A 189 -1.48 12.08 -9.09
CA ALA A 189 -2.86 12.51 -8.95
C ALA A 189 -3.05 13.98 -9.28
N ASN A 190 -2.17 14.85 -8.80
CA ASN A 190 -2.22 16.29 -9.08
C ASN A 190 -2.04 16.58 -10.59
N ASN A 191 -1.11 15.90 -11.24
CA ASN A 191 -0.92 16.03 -12.70
C ASN A 191 -2.15 15.54 -13.48
N TYR A 192 -2.70 14.40 -13.10
CA TYR A 192 -3.93 13.86 -13.67
C TYR A 192 -5.11 14.84 -13.53
N CYS A 193 -5.25 15.45 -12.36
CA CYS A 193 -6.32 16.40 -12.05
C CYS A 193 -6.17 17.71 -12.83
N LYS A 194 -4.95 18.26 -12.92
CA LYS A 194 -4.68 19.49 -13.69
C LYS A 194 -5.12 19.38 -15.14
N SER A 195 -4.85 18.24 -15.79
CA SER A 195 -5.25 18.02 -17.20
C SER A 195 -6.75 17.89 -17.42
N ARG A 196 -7.55 17.82 -16.34
CA ARG A 196 -9.01 17.58 -16.38
C ARG A 196 -9.82 18.65 -15.66
N ASN A 197 -9.20 19.75 -15.28
CA ASN A 197 -9.82 20.84 -14.51
C ASN A 197 -10.45 20.34 -13.20
N ILE A 198 -9.74 19.44 -12.49
CA ILE A 198 -10.10 18.92 -11.17
C ILE A 198 -9.05 19.43 -10.17
N GLU A 199 -9.47 19.89 -9.01
CA GLU A 199 -8.57 20.26 -7.93
C GLU A 199 -8.24 19.03 -7.07
N PHE A 200 -6.94 18.78 -6.80
CA PHE A 200 -6.52 17.66 -5.95
C PHE A 200 -6.29 18.14 -4.52
N MET A 201 -6.94 17.48 -3.56
CA MET A 201 -6.91 17.86 -2.14
C MET A 201 -6.54 16.66 -1.28
N VAL A 202 -5.64 16.89 -0.29
CA VAL A 202 -5.30 15.88 0.73
C VAL A 202 -5.86 16.32 2.07
N TYR A 203 -6.76 15.54 2.61
CA TYR A 203 -7.40 15.79 3.89
C TYR A 203 -6.89 14.87 5.00
N THR A 204 -6.69 15.46 6.17
CA THR A 204 -6.32 14.77 7.41
C THR A 204 -7.41 14.94 8.46
N GLU A 205 -7.19 14.40 9.65
CA GLU A 205 -8.07 14.63 10.81
C GLU A 205 -8.22 16.12 11.15
N GLN A 206 -7.19 16.91 10.86
CA GLN A 206 -7.26 18.36 11.08
C GLN A 206 -8.18 19.02 10.05
N GLY A 207 -8.04 18.73 8.77
CA GLY A 207 -8.93 19.22 7.72
C GLY A 207 -10.39 18.83 7.96
N LEU A 208 -10.64 17.60 8.46
CA LEU A 208 -11.97 17.18 8.88
C LEU A 208 -12.56 18.11 9.97
N LYS A 209 -11.78 18.44 11.01
CA LYS A 209 -12.24 19.35 12.08
C LYS A 209 -12.57 20.75 11.56
N GLU A 210 -11.77 21.24 10.62
CA GLU A 210 -12.00 22.55 9.98
C GLU A 210 -13.31 22.55 9.17
N LEU A 211 -13.54 21.52 8.35
CA LEU A 211 -14.80 21.35 7.62
C LEU A 211 -16.00 21.20 8.57
N GLN A 212 -15.87 20.41 9.64
CA GLN A 212 -16.92 20.24 10.64
C GLN A 212 -17.30 21.54 11.35
N ARG A 213 -16.34 22.44 11.57
CA ARG A 213 -16.62 23.79 12.16
C ARG A 213 -17.34 24.69 11.18
N LYS A 214 -16.99 24.61 9.89
CA LYS A 214 -17.58 25.44 8.85
C LYS A 214 -19.03 25.04 8.52
N PHE A 215 -19.36 23.77 8.67
CA PHE A 215 -20.68 23.20 8.29
C PHE A 215 -21.44 22.61 9.50
N LYS A 216 -21.27 23.22 10.68
CA LYS A 216 -22.06 22.88 11.87
C LYS A 216 -23.54 23.23 11.74
#